data_d569ced174f3296a722abdc9b923ea68
#
_entry.id   d569ced174f3296a722abdc9b923ea68
#
_cell.length_a   1.000
_cell.length_b   1.000
_cell.length_c   1.000
_cell.angle_alpha   90.00
_cell.angle_beta   90.00
_cell.angle_gamma   90.00
#
_symmetry.space_group_name_H-M   'P 1'
#
loop_
_entity.id
_entity.type
_entity.pdbx_description
1 polymer ?
#
loop_
_entity_poly.entity_id
_entity_poly.type
_entity_poly.pdbx_seq_one_letter_code
_entity_poly.pdbx_strand_id
1 'polypeptide(L)'
;LTEKRGITLAADGDGVMTGSDALIYRLLFNLTENAVKYNRPGGSVRVTVAKEPEKLLIRVSDTGRGIPEEYQRSIFQPFFRVDKSRSREYGGAGLGLSLVWEIAELHGGSVWVEKSSENGTVIAVELPVQ
;
A
#
# COMPACT_ATOMS: atom_id res chain seq x y z
N LEU A 1 -10.15 -12.50 2.28
CA LEU A 1 -8.74 -12.52 1.83
C LEU A 1 -7.79 -12.86 2.97
N THR A 2 -7.87 -12.08 4.07
CA THR A 2 -6.99 -12.30 5.22
C THR A 2 -7.22 -13.65 5.86
N GLU A 3 -8.48 -14.06 5.97
CA GLU A 3 -8.82 -15.31 6.61
C GLU A 3 -8.22 -16.52 5.91
N LYS A 4 -8.24 -16.54 4.59
CA LYS A 4 -7.72 -17.68 3.83
C LYS A 4 -6.23 -17.88 4.01
N ARG A 5 -5.50 -16.83 4.30
CA ARG A 5 -4.04 -16.87 4.44
C ARG A 5 -3.58 -16.79 5.89
N GLY A 6 -4.52 -16.62 6.80
CA GLY A 6 -4.18 -16.45 8.19
C GLY A 6 -3.45 -15.16 8.49
N ILE A 7 -3.71 -14.13 7.70
CA ILE A 7 -3.06 -12.82 7.86
C ILE A 7 -3.83 -11.96 8.84
N THR A 8 -3.14 -11.39 9.80
CA THR A 8 -3.73 -10.49 10.78
C THR A 8 -3.71 -9.06 10.24
N LEU A 9 -4.83 -8.37 10.36
CA LEU A 9 -4.94 -6.98 9.92
C LEU A 9 -5.26 -6.09 11.11
N ALA A 10 -4.51 -5.02 11.28
CA ALA A 10 -4.72 -4.06 12.35
C ALA A 10 -4.63 -2.63 11.80
N ALA A 11 -5.34 -1.72 12.43
CA ALA A 11 -5.34 -0.32 12.02
C ALA A 11 -5.30 0.57 13.26
N ASP A 12 -4.51 1.63 13.20
CA ASP A 12 -4.35 2.59 14.28
C ASP A 12 -4.36 4.02 13.76
N GLY A 13 -4.90 4.92 14.56
CA GLY A 13 -4.89 6.34 14.26
C GLY A 13 -6.12 6.78 13.48
N ASP A 14 -6.22 8.08 13.27
CA ASP A 14 -7.30 8.65 12.49
C ASP A 14 -6.85 10.00 11.92
N GLY A 15 -7.69 10.55 11.06
CA GLY A 15 -7.43 11.85 10.48
C GLY A 15 -8.59 12.25 9.59
N VAL A 16 -8.63 13.53 9.25
CA VAL A 16 -9.66 14.06 8.36
C VAL A 16 -9.00 14.91 7.29
N MET A 17 -9.47 14.76 6.06
CA MET A 17 -8.98 15.55 4.95
C MET A 17 -10.11 15.83 3.97
N THR A 18 -9.88 16.81 3.10
CA THR A 18 -10.81 17.09 2.01
C THR A 18 -10.37 16.30 0.78
N GLY A 19 -11.27 15.55 0.21
CA GLY A 19 -10.96 14.75 -0.96
C GLY A 19 -12.13 13.88 -1.35
N SER A 20 -11.90 12.99 -2.30
CA SER A 20 -12.93 12.06 -2.76
C SER A 20 -12.96 10.83 -1.86
N ASP A 21 -14.08 10.63 -1.17
CA ASP A 21 -14.26 9.45 -0.33
C ASP A 21 -14.02 8.15 -1.11
N ALA A 22 -14.57 8.09 -2.32
CA ALA A 22 -14.45 6.89 -3.15
C ALA A 22 -13.01 6.62 -3.56
N LEU A 23 -12.28 7.66 -3.94
CA LEU A 23 -10.89 7.49 -4.35
C LEU A 23 -9.98 7.17 -3.18
N ILE A 24 -10.19 7.81 -2.05
CA ILE A 24 -9.38 7.52 -0.87
C ILE A 24 -9.65 6.10 -0.37
N TYR A 25 -10.89 5.65 -0.40
CA TYR A 25 -11.22 4.28 -0.07
C TYR A 25 -10.48 3.31 -1.01
N ARG A 26 -10.48 3.62 -2.31
CA ARG A 26 -9.83 2.79 -3.31
C ARG A 26 -8.30 2.72 -3.05
N LEU A 27 -7.72 3.86 -2.69
CA LEU A 27 -6.30 3.91 -2.39
C LEU A 27 -5.97 3.00 -1.21
N LEU A 28 -6.73 3.12 -0.11
CA LEU A 28 -6.49 2.31 1.07
C LEU A 28 -6.74 0.83 0.80
N PHE A 29 -7.80 0.53 0.06
CA PHE A 29 -8.11 -0.85 -0.29
C PHE A 29 -6.99 -1.48 -1.12
N ASN A 30 -6.51 -0.77 -2.12
CA ASN A 30 -5.46 -1.29 -2.99
C ASN A 30 -4.14 -1.51 -2.24
N LEU A 31 -3.79 -0.59 -1.35
CA LEU A 31 -2.59 -0.77 -0.53
C LEU A 31 -2.72 -1.98 0.39
N THR A 32 -3.86 -2.10 1.04
CA THR A 32 -4.11 -3.19 1.97
C THR A 32 -4.17 -4.52 1.24
N GLU A 33 -4.86 -4.57 0.12
CA GLU A 33 -4.95 -5.78 -0.68
C GLU A 33 -3.58 -6.22 -1.15
N ASN A 34 -2.76 -5.29 -1.60
CA ASN A 34 -1.40 -5.59 -2.02
C ASN A 34 -0.58 -6.17 -0.88
N ALA A 35 -0.70 -5.58 0.32
CA ALA A 35 0.02 -6.05 1.49
C ALA A 35 -0.39 -7.46 1.90
N VAL A 36 -1.67 -7.78 1.72
CA VAL A 36 -2.18 -9.13 2.01
C VAL A 36 -1.71 -10.14 0.96
N LYS A 37 -1.81 -9.77 -0.31
CA LYS A 37 -1.44 -10.67 -1.41
C LYS A 37 0.00 -11.14 -1.35
N TYR A 38 0.92 -10.25 -1.02
CA TYR A 38 2.34 -10.56 -1.05
C TYR A 38 2.92 -10.86 0.32
N ASN A 39 2.05 -11.08 1.29
CA ASN A 39 2.48 -11.43 2.64
C ASN A 39 2.73 -12.93 2.76
N ARG A 40 3.35 -13.30 3.86
CA ARG A 40 3.58 -14.70 4.20
C ARG A 40 2.37 -15.25 4.93
N PRO A 41 2.08 -16.55 4.82
CA PRO A 41 1.04 -17.17 5.65
C PRO A 41 1.34 -16.90 7.12
N GLY A 42 0.32 -16.48 7.86
CA GLY A 42 0.49 -16.17 9.28
C GLY A 42 1.09 -14.80 9.56
N GLY A 43 1.34 -14.02 8.52
CA GLY A 43 1.91 -12.69 8.69
C GLY A 43 0.89 -11.64 9.12
N SER A 44 1.26 -10.39 9.05
CA SER A 44 0.39 -9.30 9.48
C SER A 44 0.48 -8.10 8.56
N VAL A 45 -0.57 -7.27 8.60
CA VAL A 45 -0.63 -5.98 7.91
C VAL A 45 -1.11 -4.97 8.93
N ARG A 46 -0.42 -3.84 9.03
CA ARG A 46 -0.82 -2.75 9.92
C ARG A 46 -0.95 -1.46 9.13
N VAL A 47 -2.08 -0.80 9.31
CA VAL A 47 -2.34 0.50 8.70
C VAL A 47 -2.31 1.53 9.82
N THR A 48 -1.49 2.56 9.68
CA THR A 48 -1.42 3.65 10.65
C THR A 48 -1.69 4.97 9.96
N VAL A 49 -2.39 5.87 10.65
CA VAL A 49 -2.67 7.22 10.16
C VAL A 49 -2.16 8.20 11.19
N ALA A 50 -1.23 9.06 10.79
CA ALA A 50 -0.66 10.09 11.66
C ALA A 50 -1.09 11.45 11.14
N LYS A 51 -1.60 12.28 12.04
CA LYS A 51 -2.00 13.64 11.71
C LYS A 51 -0.82 14.58 11.87
N GLU A 52 -0.61 15.43 10.87
CA GLU A 52 0.36 16.50 10.92
C GLU A 52 -0.36 17.80 10.61
N PRO A 53 0.24 18.97 10.87
CA PRO A 53 -0.50 20.23 10.72
C PRO A 53 -1.18 20.44 9.38
N GLU A 54 -0.56 20.02 8.30
CA GLU A 54 -1.10 20.26 6.96
C GLU A 54 -1.33 19.01 6.13
N LYS A 55 -1.06 17.83 6.69
CA LYS A 55 -1.16 16.59 5.92
C LYS A 55 -1.43 15.40 6.80
N LEU A 56 -1.89 14.34 6.16
CA LEU A 56 -2.00 13.04 6.80
C LEU A 56 -0.89 12.17 6.26
N LEU A 57 -0.30 11.36 7.14
CA LEU A 57 0.70 10.40 6.75
C LEU A 57 0.14 9.01 7.05
N ILE A 58 -0.05 8.23 5.99
CA ILE A 58 -0.61 6.89 6.10
C ILE A 58 0.50 5.91 5.81
N ARG A 59 0.68 4.92 6.68
CA ARG A 59 1.64 3.85 6.44
C ARG A 59 0.92 2.52 6.43
N VAL A 60 1.25 1.70 5.44
CA VAL A 60 0.77 0.33 5.36
C VAL A 60 1.98 -0.57 5.47
N SER A 61 2.08 -1.28 6.57
CA SER A 61 3.23 -2.15 6.86
C SER A 61 2.81 -3.61 6.72
N ASP A 62 3.65 -4.41 6.08
CA ASP A 62 3.39 -5.84 6.00
C ASP A 62 4.63 -6.61 6.44
N THR A 63 4.44 -7.90 6.69
CA THR A 63 5.51 -8.80 7.09
C THR A 63 5.87 -9.75 5.95
N GLY A 64 5.69 -9.30 4.72
CA GLY A 64 5.98 -10.08 3.54
C GLY A 64 7.46 -10.18 3.24
N ARG A 65 7.76 -10.64 2.05
CA ARG A 65 9.16 -10.90 1.66
C ARG A 65 9.92 -9.67 1.19
N GLY A 66 9.27 -8.53 1.16
CA GLY A 66 9.93 -7.29 0.79
C GLY A 66 10.02 -7.09 -0.72
N ILE A 67 10.59 -5.93 -1.09
CA ILE A 67 10.74 -5.54 -2.48
C ILE A 67 12.21 -5.17 -2.70
N PRO A 68 12.88 -5.79 -3.68
CA PRO A 68 14.26 -5.42 -3.97
C PRO A 68 14.37 -3.92 -4.24
N GLU A 69 15.42 -3.31 -3.72
CA GLU A 69 15.62 -1.87 -3.82
C GLU A 69 15.49 -1.36 -5.25
N GLU A 70 16.02 -2.11 -6.19
CA GLU A 70 15.98 -1.72 -7.61
C GLU A 70 14.58 -1.61 -8.18
N TYR A 71 13.58 -2.21 -7.53
CA TYR A 71 12.19 -2.16 -8.01
C TYR A 71 11.29 -1.23 -7.20
N GLN A 72 11.78 -0.64 -6.14
CA GLN A 72 10.92 0.11 -5.22
C GLN A 72 10.25 1.33 -5.82
N ARG A 73 10.81 1.90 -6.88
CA ARG A 73 10.15 3.00 -7.59
C ARG A 73 9.25 2.46 -8.70
N SER A 74 9.66 1.37 -9.33
CA SER A 74 8.97 0.83 -10.49
C SER A 74 7.63 0.18 -10.15
N ILE A 75 7.44 -0.25 -8.90
CA ILE A 75 6.22 -0.96 -8.52
C ILE A 75 4.96 -0.11 -8.67
N PHE A 76 5.10 1.21 -8.80
CA PHE A 76 3.95 2.10 -9.00
C PHE A 76 3.63 2.33 -10.47
N GLN A 77 4.39 1.73 -11.39
CA GLN A 77 4.13 1.82 -12.81
C GLN A 77 3.06 0.81 -13.21
N PRO A 78 2.20 1.15 -14.19
CA PRO A 78 1.17 0.22 -14.65
C PRO A 78 1.80 -1.08 -15.16
N PHE A 79 1.17 -2.20 -14.81
CA PHE A 79 1.58 -3.54 -15.26
C PHE A 79 2.94 -4.01 -14.78
N PHE A 80 3.57 -3.28 -13.86
CA PHE A 80 4.85 -3.71 -13.33
C PHE A 80 4.67 -4.94 -12.45
N ARG A 81 5.58 -5.90 -12.58
CA ARG A 81 5.59 -7.13 -11.76
C ARG A 81 7.02 -7.52 -11.48
N VAL A 82 7.30 -7.80 -10.21
CA VAL A 82 8.64 -8.24 -9.81
C VAL A 82 8.90 -9.65 -10.32
N ASP A 83 7.90 -10.52 -10.26
CA ASP A 83 7.99 -11.90 -10.73
C ASP A 83 6.78 -12.21 -11.60
N LYS A 84 6.99 -12.14 -12.90
CA LYS A 84 5.91 -12.34 -13.87
C LYS A 84 5.29 -13.73 -13.81
N SER A 85 6.08 -14.74 -13.48
CA SER A 85 5.57 -16.10 -13.45
C SER A 85 4.64 -16.34 -12.27
N ARG A 86 4.82 -15.60 -11.19
CA ARG A 86 4.05 -15.76 -9.96
C ARG A 86 2.88 -14.79 -9.85
N SER A 87 2.86 -13.76 -10.68
CA SER A 87 1.81 -12.75 -10.59
C SER A 87 0.43 -13.32 -10.86
N ARG A 88 0.33 -14.35 -11.67
CA ARG A 88 -0.94 -15.00 -11.95
C ARG A 88 -1.54 -15.69 -10.73
N GLU A 89 -0.69 -16.20 -9.85
CA GLU A 89 -1.15 -16.89 -8.63
C GLU A 89 -1.89 -15.94 -7.71
N TYR A 90 -1.53 -14.67 -7.74
CA TYR A 90 -2.12 -13.66 -6.87
C TYR A 90 -3.19 -12.85 -7.58
N GLY A 91 -3.41 -13.11 -8.87
CA GLY A 91 -4.39 -12.36 -9.64
C GLY A 91 -3.94 -10.94 -9.94
N GLY A 92 -4.82 -10.20 -10.56
CA GLY A 92 -4.56 -8.80 -10.86
C GLY A 92 -3.69 -8.57 -12.07
N ALA A 93 -3.75 -7.38 -12.60
CA ALA A 93 -3.04 -6.98 -13.80
C ALA A 93 -1.86 -6.04 -13.53
N GLY A 94 -1.50 -5.86 -12.28
CA GLY A 94 -0.42 -4.95 -11.93
C GLY A 94 -0.84 -3.49 -11.91
N LEU A 95 -2.13 -3.24 -11.70
CA LEU A 95 -2.67 -1.87 -11.70
C LEU A 95 -2.93 -1.29 -10.32
N GLY A 96 -2.94 -2.13 -9.28
CA GLY A 96 -3.31 -1.67 -7.94
C GLY A 96 -2.45 -0.55 -7.41
N LEU A 97 -1.15 -0.69 -7.47
CA LEU A 97 -0.24 0.34 -6.97
C LEU A 97 -0.16 1.55 -7.88
N SER A 98 -0.35 1.37 -9.20
CA SER A 98 -0.37 2.53 -10.09
C SER A 98 -1.62 3.37 -9.84
N LEU A 99 -2.72 2.76 -9.46
CA LEU A 99 -3.92 3.51 -9.07
C LEU A 99 -3.68 4.28 -7.78
N VAL A 100 -2.97 3.68 -6.83
CA VAL A 100 -2.59 4.37 -5.59
C VAL A 100 -1.77 5.61 -5.92
N TRP A 101 -0.81 5.48 -6.82
CA TRP A 101 0.01 6.60 -7.26
C TRP A 101 -0.85 7.71 -7.86
N GLU A 102 -1.74 7.36 -8.81
CA GLU A 102 -2.60 8.34 -9.45
C GLU A 102 -3.53 9.04 -8.47
N ILE A 103 -4.11 8.30 -7.55
CA ILE A 103 -5.03 8.88 -6.57
C ILE A 103 -4.28 9.86 -5.66
N ALA A 104 -3.08 9.49 -5.22
CA ALA A 104 -2.27 10.38 -4.39
C ALA A 104 -1.94 11.66 -5.16
N GLU A 105 -1.54 11.54 -6.43
CA GLU A 105 -1.23 12.69 -7.27
C GLU A 105 -2.43 13.61 -7.45
N LEU A 106 -3.62 13.03 -7.67
CA LEU A 106 -4.85 13.81 -7.82
C LEU A 106 -5.17 14.64 -6.57
N HIS A 107 -4.75 14.16 -5.42
CA HIS A 107 -4.98 14.85 -4.16
C HIS A 107 -3.81 15.73 -3.73
N GLY A 108 -2.82 15.88 -4.60
CA GLY A 108 -1.65 16.71 -4.30
C GLY A 108 -0.66 16.05 -3.35
N GLY A 109 -0.76 14.75 -3.19
CA GLY A 109 0.11 13.99 -2.30
C GLY A 109 1.12 13.14 -3.02
N SER A 110 1.68 12.17 -2.33
CA SER A 110 2.67 11.27 -2.89
C SER A 110 2.63 9.91 -2.19
N VAL A 111 3.20 8.89 -2.84
CA VAL A 111 3.31 7.55 -2.29
C VAL A 111 4.71 7.04 -2.59
N TRP A 112 5.30 6.33 -1.63
CA TRP A 112 6.63 5.76 -1.82
C TRP A 112 6.85 4.57 -0.90
N VAL A 113 7.89 3.79 -1.19
CA VAL A 113 8.32 2.72 -0.30
C VAL A 113 9.23 3.34 0.76
N GLU A 114 8.78 3.37 1.99
CA GLU A 114 9.55 3.98 3.08
C GLU A 114 10.70 3.09 3.51
N LYS A 115 10.45 1.79 3.60
CA LYS A 115 11.50 0.81 3.84
C LYS A 115 11.02 -0.56 3.43
N SER A 116 11.95 -1.44 3.10
CA SER A 116 11.64 -2.80 2.72
C SER A 116 12.83 -3.68 3.02
N SER A 117 12.57 -4.88 3.49
CA SER A 117 13.58 -5.88 3.78
C SER A 117 12.93 -7.26 3.65
N GLU A 118 13.70 -8.29 3.89
CA GLU A 118 13.16 -9.64 3.88
C GLU A 118 12.12 -9.87 4.98
N ASN A 119 12.00 -8.93 5.93
CA ASN A 119 11.04 -9.01 7.03
C ASN A 119 9.77 -8.22 6.77
N GLY A 120 9.67 -7.54 5.65
CA GLY A 120 8.46 -6.83 5.29
C GLY A 120 8.71 -5.50 4.62
N THR A 121 7.60 -4.81 4.32
CA THR A 121 7.63 -3.54 3.58
C THR A 121 6.71 -2.53 4.25
N VAL A 122 7.12 -1.27 4.23
CA VAL A 122 6.28 -0.15 4.64
C VAL A 122 6.12 0.76 3.43
N ILE A 123 4.87 0.94 2.99
CA ILE A 123 4.54 1.90 1.94
C ILE A 123 3.89 3.10 2.63
N ALA A 124 4.40 4.27 2.35
CA ALA A 124 3.91 5.51 2.95
C ALA A 124 3.17 6.36 1.94
N VAL A 125 2.09 6.98 2.38
CA VAL A 125 1.30 7.91 1.58
C VAL A 125 1.16 9.20 2.36
N GLU A 126 1.42 10.32 1.70
CA GLU A 126 1.27 11.64 2.27
C GLU A 126 0.16 12.35 1.52
N LEU A 127 -0.86 12.82 2.22
CA LEU A 127 -2.01 13.49 1.62
C LEU A 127 -2.27 14.83 2.31
N PRO A 128 -2.32 15.93 1.56
CA PRO A 128 -2.66 17.23 2.15
C PRO A 128 -4.07 17.18 2.73
N VAL A 129 -4.30 17.87 3.84
CA VAL A 129 -5.62 17.89 4.46
C VAL A 129 -6.58 18.88 3.79
N GLN A 130 -6.11 19.69 2.88
CA GLN A 130 -6.93 20.64 2.14
C GLN A 130 -6.93 20.37 0.65
#